data_64c24c3277fe7fee06c7c84246af79f7
#
_entry.id   64c24c3277fe7fee06c7c84246af79f7
#
_cell.length_a   1.000
_cell.length_b   1.000
_cell.length_c   1.000
_cell.angle_alpha   90.00
_cell.angle_beta   90.00
_cell.angle_gamma   90.00
#
_symmetry.space_group_name_H-M   'P 1'
#
loop_
_entity.id
_entity.type
_entity.pdbx_description
1 polymer ?
#
loop_
_entity_poly.entity_id
_entity_poly.type
_entity_poly.pdbx_seq_one_letter_code
_entity_poly.pdbx_strand_id
1 'polypeptide(L)'
;VKSQLRAQIEDFYGRVYPSLQSVTQVRPEAVEFVEWAFAQGYTLAIATNPLFPRTAIEQRLAWAGLPVTQYPFKIVSSYETFHFAKPNPAFLAEIIAQLEWPDQPVVMVGNSLTEDIQPANVLGLPAFLLQPSADREGLNSGSFADLKQWLRAITGQQTLLPATPEAMLAVLSSTPAALDSIAAELHADGWRLRPQENEWSLGEIFCHLRDVDREVTLPRIERILAEDAPFITGEATDSWAEERQYALEDPGDALNGFIHARTRLLLALQKMDRADWSRPARHAIFGPTTLAELITFTITHDQNHVRQVGKTLRTLENWDNESNPPALD
;
A
#
# COMPACT_ATOMS: atom_id res chain seq x y z
N VAL A 1 -16.76 -13.48 -25.01
CA VAL A 1 -15.96 -14.45 -24.25
C VAL A 1 -15.69 -13.92 -22.84
N LYS A 2 -15.14 -12.69 -22.65
CA LYS A 2 -14.81 -12.16 -21.30
C LYS A 2 -16.06 -12.04 -20.40
N SER A 3 -17.18 -11.50 -20.88
CA SER A 3 -18.41 -11.34 -20.10
C SER A 3 -19.03 -12.68 -19.68
N GLN A 4 -18.99 -13.67 -20.58
CA GLN A 4 -19.51 -15.02 -20.29
C GLN A 4 -18.65 -15.75 -19.24
N LEU A 5 -17.32 -15.61 -19.32
CA LEU A 5 -16.41 -16.18 -18.33
C LEU A 5 -16.59 -15.52 -16.95
N ARG A 6 -16.79 -14.20 -16.92
CA ARG A 6 -17.06 -13.47 -15.68
C ARG A 6 -18.34 -13.96 -15.01
N ALA A 7 -19.43 -14.11 -15.75
CA ALA A 7 -20.68 -14.64 -15.21
C ALA A 7 -20.54 -16.09 -14.66
N GLN A 8 -19.73 -16.93 -15.30
CA GLN A 8 -19.44 -18.28 -14.81
C GLN A 8 -18.63 -18.26 -13.51
N ILE A 9 -17.67 -17.36 -13.38
CA ILE A 9 -16.87 -17.16 -12.17
C ILE A 9 -17.76 -16.68 -11.03
N GLU A 10 -18.61 -15.69 -11.28
CA GLU A 10 -19.56 -15.15 -10.31
C GLU A 10 -20.56 -16.23 -9.84
N ASP A 11 -21.09 -17.03 -10.74
CA ASP A 11 -21.99 -18.17 -10.41
C ASP A 11 -21.27 -19.23 -9.57
N PHE A 12 -20.02 -19.57 -9.91
CA PHE A 12 -19.22 -20.51 -9.12
C PHE A 12 -19.02 -20.01 -7.68
N TYR A 13 -18.56 -18.78 -7.49
CA TYR A 13 -18.32 -18.24 -6.16
C TYR A 13 -19.62 -17.94 -5.40
N GLY A 14 -20.72 -17.68 -6.09
CA GLY A 14 -22.03 -17.46 -5.47
C GLY A 14 -22.74 -18.76 -5.04
N ARG A 15 -22.58 -19.85 -5.79
CA ARG A 15 -23.40 -21.06 -5.58
C ARG A 15 -22.61 -22.32 -5.20
N VAL A 16 -21.47 -22.53 -5.83
CA VAL A 16 -20.69 -23.77 -5.64
C VAL A 16 -19.68 -23.61 -4.50
N TYR A 17 -18.94 -22.50 -4.49
CA TYR A 17 -17.91 -22.22 -3.51
C TYR A 17 -18.40 -22.28 -2.05
N PRO A 18 -19.63 -21.80 -1.69
CA PRO A 18 -20.16 -21.88 -0.33
C PRO A 18 -20.23 -23.30 0.24
N SER A 19 -20.33 -24.34 -0.60
CA SER A 19 -20.33 -25.73 -0.15
C SER A 19 -19.04 -26.14 0.58
N LEU A 20 -17.93 -25.44 0.32
CA LEU A 20 -16.64 -25.67 0.98
C LEU A 20 -16.65 -25.30 2.47
N GLN A 21 -17.63 -24.53 2.94
CA GLN A 21 -17.79 -24.26 4.36
C GLN A 21 -17.80 -25.52 5.20
N SER A 22 -18.41 -26.61 4.69
CA SER A 22 -18.54 -27.87 5.40
C SER A 22 -17.21 -28.55 5.75
N VAL A 23 -16.12 -28.19 5.07
CA VAL A 23 -14.78 -28.73 5.32
C VAL A 23 -13.87 -27.74 6.08
N THR A 24 -14.43 -26.63 6.56
CA THR A 24 -13.71 -25.63 7.36
C THR A 24 -14.11 -25.72 8.83
N GLN A 25 -13.26 -25.21 9.70
CA GLN A 25 -13.53 -25.15 11.14
C GLN A 25 -13.19 -23.76 11.65
N VAL A 26 -14.06 -23.23 12.49
CA VAL A 26 -13.80 -22.00 13.25
C VAL A 26 -12.69 -22.28 14.27
N ARG A 27 -11.77 -21.36 14.39
CA ARG A 27 -10.77 -21.34 15.46
C ARG A 27 -11.19 -20.30 16.51
N PRO A 28 -11.80 -20.72 17.63
CA PRO A 28 -12.32 -19.76 18.63
C PRO A 28 -11.28 -18.78 19.13
N GLU A 29 -10.03 -19.25 19.32
CA GLU A 29 -8.92 -18.42 19.76
C GLU A 29 -8.55 -17.31 18.76
N ALA A 30 -8.84 -17.50 17.46
CA ALA A 30 -8.63 -16.46 16.45
C ALA A 30 -9.73 -15.39 16.53
N VAL A 31 -10.98 -15.81 16.74
CA VAL A 31 -12.12 -14.88 16.93
C VAL A 31 -11.89 -14.04 18.19
N GLU A 32 -11.59 -14.68 19.31
CA GLU A 32 -11.28 -14.01 20.58
C GLU A 32 -10.10 -13.04 20.47
N PHE A 33 -9.10 -13.36 19.65
CA PHE A 33 -7.98 -12.46 19.39
C PHE A 33 -8.44 -11.23 18.61
N VAL A 34 -9.21 -11.40 17.55
CA VAL A 34 -9.70 -10.29 16.70
C VAL A 34 -10.61 -9.37 17.51
N GLU A 35 -11.52 -9.93 18.31
CA GLU A 35 -12.39 -9.16 19.21
C GLU A 35 -11.56 -8.35 20.23
N TRP A 36 -10.58 -9.00 20.84
CA TRP A 36 -9.65 -8.32 21.75
C TRP A 36 -8.90 -7.19 21.03
N ALA A 37 -8.40 -7.42 19.84
CA ALA A 37 -7.64 -6.42 19.10
C ALA A 37 -8.49 -5.17 18.76
N PHE A 38 -9.72 -5.37 18.29
CA PHE A 38 -10.65 -4.25 18.09
C PHE A 38 -10.99 -3.52 19.40
N ALA A 39 -11.20 -4.25 20.50
CA ALA A 39 -11.44 -3.67 21.82
C ALA A 39 -10.24 -2.86 22.36
N GLN A 40 -9.02 -3.15 21.91
CA GLN A 40 -7.83 -2.36 22.22
C GLN A 40 -7.63 -1.16 21.27
N GLY A 41 -8.48 -0.98 20.28
CA GLY A 41 -8.38 0.10 19.29
C GLY A 41 -7.38 -0.16 18.16
N TYR A 42 -6.95 -1.41 17.95
CA TYR A 42 -6.11 -1.73 16.79
C TYR A 42 -6.89 -1.64 15.48
N THR A 43 -6.26 -1.07 14.46
CA THR A 43 -6.74 -1.18 13.07
C THR A 43 -6.28 -2.51 12.51
N LEU A 44 -7.20 -3.30 11.97
CA LEU A 44 -6.91 -4.62 11.41
C LEU A 44 -7.07 -4.63 9.89
N ALA A 45 -6.10 -5.25 9.22
CA ALA A 45 -6.13 -5.56 7.79
C ALA A 45 -6.00 -7.08 7.57
N ILE A 46 -6.79 -7.62 6.65
CA ILE A 46 -6.70 -9.02 6.23
C ILE A 46 -5.73 -9.11 5.05
N ALA A 47 -4.51 -9.57 5.35
CA ALA A 47 -3.42 -9.75 4.40
C ALA A 47 -3.38 -11.19 3.87
N THR A 48 -4.38 -11.61 3.11
CA THR A 48 -4.41 -12.92 2.43
C THR A 48 -3.91 -12.80 0.99
N ASN A 49 -3.42 -13.89 0.38
CA ASN A 49 -3.03 -13.85 -1.03
C ASN A 49 -4.24 -13.45 -1.90
N PRO A 50 -4.16 -12.38 -2.71
CA PRO A 50 -5.28 -11.81 -3.45
C PRO A 50 -5.54 -12.57 -4.76
N LEU A 51 -5.57 -13.90 -4.70
CA LEU A 51 -5.81 -14.79 -5.84
C LEU A 51 -7.30 -15.09 -6.04
N PHE A 52 -8.13 -14.67 -5.11
CA PHE A 52 -9.57 -14.92 -5.09
C PHE A 52 -10.34 -13.59 -5.12
N PRO A 53 -11.56 -13.60 -5.72
CA PRO A 53 -12.42 -12.43 -5.68
C PRO A 53 -12.84 -12.10 -4.24
N ARG A 54 -13.16 -10.84 -4.01
CA ARG A 54 -13.56 -10.32 -2.70
C ARG A 54 -14.69 -11.14 -2.06
N THR A 55 -15.69 -11.53 -2.84
CA THR A 55 -16.79 -12.38 -2.39
C THR A 55 -16.31 -13.71 -1.78
N ALA A 56 -15.29 -14.33 -2.37
CA ALA A 56 -14.74 -15.59 -1.83
C ALA A 56 -13.96 -15.36 -0.53
N ILE A 57 -13.23 -14.25 -0.43
CA ILE A 57 -12.48 -13.90 0.79
C ILE A 57 -13.46 -13.59 1.93
N GLU A 58 -14.50 -12.81 1.67
CA GLU A 58 -15.52 -12.47 2.66
C GLU A 58 -16.30 -13.70 3.15
N GLN A 59 -16.62 -14.64 2.25
CA GLN A 59 -17.22 -15.93 2.64
C GLN A 59 -16.27 -16.71 3.57
N ARG A 60 -14.98 -16.79 3.24
CA ARG A 60 -13.99 -17.47 4.10
C ARG A 60 -13.87 -16.81 5.47
N LEU A 61 -13.91 -15.48 5.54
CA LEU A 61 -13.95 -14.76 6.81
C LEU A 61 -15.22 -15.09 7.60
N ALA A 62 -16.37 -15.12 6.95
CA ALA A 62 -17.63 -15.52 7.60
C ALA A 62 -17.57 -16.97 8.12
N TRP A 63 -17.01 -17.89 7.34
CA TRP A 63 -16.81 -19.28 7.81
C TRP A 63 -15.84 -19.39 8.97
N ALA A 64 -14.88 -18.49 9.06
CA ALA A 64 -13.96 -18.38 10.19
C ALA A 64 -14.59 -17.73 11.43
N GLY A 65 -15.86 -17.30 11.38
CA GLY A 65 -16.53 -16.58 12.46
C GLY A 65 -16.21 -15.08 12.52
N LEU A 66 -15.67 -14.50 11.43
CA LEU A 66 -15.21 -13.13 11.34
C LEU A 66 -15.85 -12.39 10.13
N PRO A 67 -17.20 -12.37 10.01
CA PRO A 67 -17.84 -11.73 8.87
C PRO A 67 -17.55 -10.23 8.83
N VAL A 68 -17.26 -9.68 7.65
CA VAL A 68 -16.94 -8.26 7.45
C VAL A 68 -18.08 -7.30 7.83
N THR A 69 -19.30 -7.81 7.90
CA THR A 69 -20.48 -7.06 8.37
C THR A 69 -20.49 -6.81 9.89
N GLN A 70 -19.69 -7.56 10.65
CA GLN A 70 -19.56 -7.41 12.11
C GLN A 70 -18.20 -6.88 12.53
N TYR A 71 -17.16 -7.17 11.76
CA TYR A 71 -15.78 -6.79 12.05
C TYR A 71 -15.30 -5.79 11.02
N PRO A 72 -15.05 -4.52 11.40
CA PRO A 72 -14.68 -3.44 10.48
C PRO A 72 -13.20 -3.50 10.10
N PHE A 73 -12.80 -4.56 9.38
CA PHE A 73 -11.47 -4.63 8.81
C PHE A 73 -11.23 -3.47 7.85
N LYS A 74 -10.16 -2.70 8.06
CA LYS A 74 -9.86 -1.53 7.23
C LYS A 74 -9.52 -1.92 5.79
N ILE A 75 -8.85 -3.07 5.62
CA ILE A 75 -8.50 -3.65 4.31
C ILE A 75 -8.80 -5.14 4.33
N VAL A 76 -9.37 -5.63 3.24
CA VAL A 76 -9.49 -7.05 2.91
C VAL A 76 -8.89 -7.24 1.53
N SER A 77 -7.68 -7.81 1.47
CA SER A 77 -6.99 -8.01 0.19
C SER A 77 -7.74 -9.00 -0.70
N SER A 78 -7.96 -8.62 -1.96
CA SER A 78 -8.67 -9.42 -2.94
C SER A 78 -8.09 -9.22 -4.35
N TYR A 79 -8.49 -10.07 -5.28
CA TYR A 79 -8.06 -9.99 -6.68
C TYR A 79 -8.39 -8.64 -7.34
N GLU A 80 -9.48 -8.00 -6.93
CA GLU A 80 -9.95 -6.75 -7.52
C GLU A 80 -9.14 -5.53 -7.10
N THR A 81 -8.51 -5.58 -5.91
CA THR A 81 -7.93 -4.40 -5.24
C THR A 81 -6.45 -4.55 -4.91
N PHE A 82 -5.77 -5.60 -5.41
CA PHE A 82 -4.36 -5.81 -5.16
C PHE A 82 -3.59 -6.23 -6.41
N HIS A 83 -2.37 -5.73 -6.55
CA HIS A 83 -1.49 -5.93 -7.70
C HIS A 83 -0.37 -6.92 -7.41
N PHE A 84 -0.06 -7.15 -6.14
CA PHE A 84 1.00 -8.03 -5.69
C PHE A 84 0.44 -9.17 -4.84
N ALA A 85 1.22 -10.26 -4.75
CA ALA A 85 0.91 -11.41 -3.93
C ALA A 85 2.13 -11.83 -3.11
N LYS A 86 1.94 -12.48 -1.98
CA LYS A 86 3.01 -13.10 -1.19
C LYS A 86 3.79 -14.13 -2.03
N PRO A 87 5.09 -14.26 -1.87
CA PRO A 87 5.93 -13.64 -0.87
C PRO A 87 6.55 -12.30 -1.29
N ASN A 88 6.05 -11.63 -2.33
CA ASN A 88 6.60 -10.35 -2.77
C ASN A 88 6.40 -9.29 -1.68
N PRO A 89 7.45 -8.60 -1.16
CA PRO A 89 7.32 -7.56 -0.15
C PRO A 89 6.48 -6.36 -0.61
N ALA A 90 6.36 -6.13 -1.92
CA ALA A 90 5.48 -5.11 -2.47
C ALA A 90 4.00 -5.32 -2.09
N PHE A 91 3.56 -6.56 -1.82
CA PHE A 91 2.22 -6.84 -1.34
C PHE A 91 1.94 -6.19 0.02
N LEU A 92 2.87 -6.34 0.98
CA LEU A 92 2.73 -5.70 2.29
C LEU A 92 2.90 -4.18 2.19
N ALA A 93 3.80 -3.71 1.33
CA ALA A 93 3.97 -2.28 1.08
C ALA A 93 2.69 -1.66 0.48
N GLU A 94 1.98 -2.37 -0.41
CA GLU A 94 0.70 -1.95 -0.98
C GLU A 94 -0.39 -1.85 0.10
N ILE A 95 -0.47 -2.81 1.04
CA ILE A 95 -1.37 -2.72 2.20
C ILE A 95 -1.07 -1.47 3.01
N ILE A 96 0.20 -1.20 3.30
CA ILE A 96 0.61 -0.04 4.11
C ILE A 96 0.34 1.26 3.36
N ALA A 97 0.52 1.29 2.05
CA ALA A 97 0.19 2.45 1.22
C ALA A 97 -1.33 2.72 1.22
N GLN A 98 -2.17 1.70 1.09
CA GLN A 98 -3.63 1.84 1.23
C GLN A 98 -4.07 2.21 2.65
N LEU A 99 -3.25 1.94 3.68
CA LEU A 99 -3.40 2.46 5.04
C LEU A 99 -2.81 3.88 5.22
N GLU A 100 -2.39 4.53 4.13
CA GLU A 100 -1.86 5.89 4.11
C GLU A 100 -0.54 6.06 4.90
N TRP A 101 0.29 5.04 4.96
CA TRP A 101 1.57 5.05 5.68
C TRP A 101 1.42 5.58 7.11
N PRO A 102 0.74 4.86 8.01
CA PRO A 102 0.44 5.33 9.36
C PRO A 102 1.73 5.58 10.16
N ASP A 103 1.67 6.57 11.06
CA ASP A 103 2.78 6.88 11.97
C ASP A 103 2.88 5.90 13.14
N GLN A 104 1.81 5.13 13.42
CA GLN A 104 1.80 4.08 14.43
C GLN A 104 2.48 2.82 13.90
N PRO A 105 3.02 1.97 14.79
CA PRO A 105 3.63 0.72 14.38
C PRO A 105 2.67 -0.17 13.60
N VAL A 106 3.11 -0.62 12.42
CA VAL A 106 2.46 -1.65 11.64
C VAL A 106 3.17 -2.97 11.89
N VAL A 107 2.42 -4.01 12.20
CA VAL A 107 2.98 -5.33 12.45
C VAL A 107 2.37 -6.37 11.52
N MET A 108 3.18 -7.32 11.09
CA MET A 108 2.70 -8.48 10.35
C MET A 108 2.52 -9.67 11.29
N VAL A 109 1.34 -10.26 11.27
CA VAL A 109 1.04 -11.51 11.97
C VAL A 109 0.66 -12.56 10.93
N GLY A 110 1.39 -13.68 10.91
CA GLY A 110 1.13 -14.73 9.94
C GLY A 110 1.63 -16.09 10.42
N ASN A 111 1.32 -17.14 9.67
CA ASN A 111 1.70 -18.50 10.00
C ASN A 111 2.75 -19.11 9.05
N SER A 112 3.17 -18.36 8.06
CA SER A 112 4.19 -18.77 7.09
C SER A 112 5.46 -17.93 7.24
N LEU A 113 6.57 -18.61 7.48
CA LEU A 113 7.87 -17.93 7.53
C LEU A 113 8.21 -17.25 6.20
N THR A 114 7.95 -17.93 5.09
CA THR A 114 8.34 -17.46 3.75
C THR A 114 7.34 -16.46 3.16
N GLU A 115 6.05 -16.62 3.44
CA GLU A 115 5.02 -15.76 2.83
C GLU A 115 4.67 -14.55 3.69
N ASP A 116 4.85 -14.63 5.03
CA ASP A 116 4.43 -13.58 5.94
C ASP A 116 5.61 -12.87 6.58
N ILE A 117 6.53 -13.65 7.20
CA ILE A 117 7.57 -13.08 8.06
C ILE A 117 8.75 -12.52 7.26
N GLN A 118 9.24 -13.27 6.26
CA GLN A 118 10.37 -12.81 5.45
C GLN A 118 10.06 -11.52 4.67
N PRO A 119 8.92 -11.38 3.97
CA PRO A 119 8.57 -10.12 3.30
C PRO A 119 8.41 -8.95 4.27
N ALA A 120 7.86 -9.18 5.47
CA ALA A 120 7.76 -8.17 6.51
C ALA A 120 9.16 -7.71 6.98
N ASN A 121 10.08 -8.63 7.19
CA ASN A 121 11.46 -8.32 7.57
C ASN A 121 12.20 -7.53 6.48
N VAL A 122 11.96 -7.79 5.19
CA VAL A 122 12.51 -6.98 4.09
C VAL A 122 12.10 -5.53 4.25
N LEU A 123 10.84 -5.26 4.59
CA LEU A 123 10.32 -3.91 4.80
C LEU A 123 10.70 -3.30 6.17
N GLY A 124 11.37 -4.06 7.05
CA GLY A 124 11.68 -3.63 8.42
C GLY A 124 10.45 -3.61 9.35
N LEU A 125 9.38 -4.33 9.01
CA LEU A 125 8.19 -4.46 9.84
C LEU A 125 8.44 -5.44 10.99
N PRO A 126 8.02 -5.12 12.22
CA PRO A 126 7.87 -6.12 13.26
C PRO A 126 6.93 -7.23 12.78
N ALA A 127 7.35 -8.48 13.00
CA ALA A 127 6.58 -9.63 12.54
C ALA A 127 6.47 -10.68 13.64
N PHE A 128 5.32 -11.36 13.69
CA PHE A 128 5.03 -12.44 14.64
C PHE A 128 4.57 -13.68 13.91
N LEU A 129 5.30 -14.79 14.10
CA LEU A 129 4.96 -16.08 13.53
C LEU A 129 3.98 -16.82 14.46
N LEU A 130 2.72 -16.89 14.05
CA LEU A 130 1.67 -17.59 14.79
C LEU A 130 1.76 -19.09 14.56
N GLN A 131 2.13 -19.84 15.57
CA GLN A 131 2.22 -21.32 15.53
C GLN A 131 1.95 -21.93 16.90
N PRO A 132 1.42 -23.21 16.96
CA PRO A 132 1.03 -23.82 18.22
C PRO A 132 2.18 -24.14 19.15
N SER A 133 3.38 -24.33 18.65
CA SER A 133 4.56 -24.69 19.45
C SER A 133 5.86 -24.38 18.71
N ALA A 134 6.85 -24.07 19.50
CA ALA A 134 8.28 -23.98 19.29
C ALA A 134 8.83 -22.57 19.13
N ASP A 135 9.59 -22.22 20.15
CA ASP A 135 10.67 -21.24 20.10
C ASP A 135 11.55 -21.52 18.86
N ARG A 136 11.47 -20.62 17.89
CA ARG A 136 12.52 -20.49 16.89
C ARG A 136 13.41 -19.35 17.34
N GLU A 137 14.61 -19.70 17.74
CA GLU A 137 15.61 -18.77 18.21
C GLU A 137 15.72 -17.55 17.26
N GLY A 138 15.51 -16.35 17.80
CA GLY A 138 15.58 -15.09 17.05
C GLY A 138 14.29 -14.64 16.34
N LEU A 139 13.16 -15.35 16.48
CA LEU A 139 11.87 -14.94 15.92
C LEU A 139 10.83 -14.69 17.01
N ASN A 140 10.04 -13.62 16.87
CA ASN A 140 8.84 -13.47 17.65
C ASN A 140 7.82 -14.50 17.18
N SER A 141 7.51 -15.50 18.00
CA SER A 141 6.60 -16.59 17.62
C SER A 141 5.86 -17.15 18.82
N GLY A 142 4.73 -17.81 18.60
CA GLY A 142 3.96 -18.45 19.63
C GLY A 142 2.46 -18.49 19.37
N SER A 143 1.70 -18.65 20.46
CA SER A 143 0.23 -18.67 20.47
C SER A 143 -0.38 -17.26 20.37
N PHE A 144 -1.71 -17.18 20.28
CA PHE A 144 -2.42 -15.90 20.40
C PHE A 144 -2.23 -15.20 21.75
N ALA A 145 -1.97 -15.95 22.84
CA ALA A 145 -1.66 -15.39 24.14
C ALA A 145 -0.30 -14.66 24.12
N ASP A 146 0.71 -15.31 23.52
CA ASP A 146 2.04 -14.74 23.35
C ASP A 146 2.01 -13.51 22.44
N LEU A 147 1.21 -13.57 21.35
CA LEU A 147 0.98 -12.44 20.44
C LEU A 147 0.38 -11.23 21.19
N LYS A 148 -0.64 -11.45 22.03
CA LYS A 148 -1.23 -10.36 22.86
C LYS A 148 -0.19 -9.70 23.77
N GLN A 149 0.68 -10.51 24.38
CA GLN A 149 1.77 -10.00 25.23
C GLN A 149 2.80 -9.21 24.42
N TRP A 150 3.21 -9.74 23.27
CA TRP A 150 4.17 -9.09 22.38
C TRP A 150 3.64 -7.77 21.82
N LEU A 151 2.38 -7.69 21.39
CA LEU A 151 1.77 -6.47 20.90
C LEU A 151 1.74 -5.36 21.95
N ARG A 152 1.50 -5.69 23.23
CA ARG A 152 1.52 -4.72 24.33
C ARG A 152 2.93 -4.16 24.61
N ALA A 153 3.97 -4.87 24.21
CA ALA A 153 5.37 -4.45 24.38
C ALA A 153 5.86 -3.56 23.22
N ILE A 154 5.16 -3.57 22.08
CA ILE A 154 5.49 -2.69 20.95
C ILE A 154 5.07 -1.27 21.29
N THR A 155 6.05 -0.39 21.39
CA THR A 155 5.85 1.03 21.69
C THR A 155 6.65 1.90 20.73
N GLY A 156 6.21 3.14 20.53
CA GLY A 156 6.94 4.15 19.74
C GLY A 156 6.31 4.43 18.39
N GLN A 157 6.85 5.43 17.71
CA GLN A 157 6.53 5.74 16.31
C GLN A 157 7.44 4.91 15.40
N GLN A 158 6.89 4.37 14.35
CA GLN A 158 7.65 3.66 13.33
C GLN A 158 7.60 4.45 12.03
N THR A 159 8.70 5.09 11.68
CA THR A 159 8.87 5.61 10.34
C THR A 159 9.40 4.47 9.46
N LEU A 160 8.59 3.99 8.53
CA LEU A 160 8.99 2.97 7.56
C LEU A 160 9.86 3.63 6.48
N LEU A 161 11.14 3.77 6.75
CA LEU A 161 12.15 4.14 5.76
C LEU A 161 12.86 2.87 5.31
N PRO A 162 12.69 2.44 4.05
CA PRO A 162 13.32 1.23 3.57
C PRO A 162 14.84 1.40 3.53
N ALA A 163 15.55 0.47 4.19
CA ALA A 163 17.00 0.54 4.33
C ALA A 163 17.77 -0.23 3.24
N THR A 164 17.08 -1.02 2.43
CA THR A 164 17.70 -1.86 1.40
C THR A 164 17.11 -1.57 0.02
N PRO A 165 17.86 -1.80 -1.07
CA PRO A 165 17.33 -1.68 -2.42
C PRO A 165 16.04 -2.47 -2.66
N GLU A 166 15.94 -3.69 -2.13
CA GLU A 166 14.76 -4.53 -2.24
C GLU A 166 13.53 -3.89 -1.57
N ALA A 167 13.70 -3.37 -0.36
CA ALA A 167 12.65 -2.65 0.34
C ALA A 167 12.25 -1.36 -0.39
N MET A 168 13.22 -0.61 -0.92
CA MET A 168 12.97 0.60 -1.70
C MET A 168 12.15 0.31 -2.96
N LEU A 169 12.51 -0.74 -3.71
CA LEU A 169 11.77 -1.18 -4.88
C LEU A 169 10.34 -1.61 -4.53
N ALA A 170 10.16 -2.33 -3.42
CA ALA A 170 8.84 -2.75 -2.95
C ALA A 170 7.95 -1.54 -2.62
N VAL A 171 8.49 -0.55 -1.90
CA VAL A 171 7.74 0.68 -1.54
C VAL A 171 7.43 1.52 -2.78
N LEU A 172 8.38 1.74 -3.67
CA LEU A 172 8.13 2.48 -4.92
C LEU A 172 7.10 1.80 -5.82
N SER A 173 7.06 0.45 -5.82
CA SER A 173 6.07 -0.32 -6.57
C SER A 173 4.67 -0.19 -5.98
N SER A 174 4.57 -0.03 -4.67
CA SER A 174 3.28 0.02 -3.97
C SER A 174 2.49 1.31 -4.19
N THR A 175 3.17 2.43 -4.45
CA THR A 175 2.50 3.73 -4.66
C THR A 175 1.53 3.71 -5.84
N PRO A 176 1.95 3.39 -7.09
CA PRO A 176 1.00 3.34 -8.21
C PRO A 176 -0.08 2.27 -8.01
N ALA A 177 0.26 1.13 -7.39
CA ALA A 177 -0.69 0.06 -7.12
C ALA A 177 -1.80 0.51 -6.15
N ALA A 178 -1.44 1.14 -5.03
CA ALA A 178 -2.41 1.67 -4.07
C ALA A 178 -3.28 2.77 -4.69
N LEU A 179 -2.70 3.66 -5.49
CA LEU A 179 -3.46 4.72 -6.16
C LEU A 179 -4.42 4.18 -7.21
N ASP A 180 -4.04 3.14 -7.96
CA ASP A 180 -4.92 2.46 -8.92
C ASP A 180 -6.10 1.78 -8.21
N SER A 181 -5.85 1.08 -7.10
CA SER A 181 -6.90 0.46 -6.28
C SER A 181 -7.88 1.50 -5.72
N ILE A 182 -7.36 2.60 -5.17
CA ILE A 182 -8.17 3.70 -4.65
C ILE A 182 -9.00 4.32 -5.78
N ALA A 183 -8.40 4.57 -6.93
CA ALA A 183 -9.09 5.14 -8.07
C ALA A 183 -10.21 4.23 -8.61
N ALA A 184 -10.00 2.91 -8.59
CA ALA A 184 -11.00 1.94 -9.03
C ALA A 184 -12.27 1.91 -8.17
N GLU A 185 -12.19 2.33 -6.90
CA GLU A 185 -13.34 2.40 -5.98
C GLU A 185 -14.11 3.73 -6.07
N LEU A 186 -13.55 4.73 -6.78
CA LEU A 186 -14.15 6.07 -6.90
C LEU A 186 -14.90 6.25 -8.22
N HIS A 187 -15.99 7.04 -8.17
CA HIS A 187 -16.58 7.58 -9.38
C HIS A 187 -15.64 8.58 -10.05
N ALA A 188 -15.57 8.57 -11.39
CA ALA A 188 -14.66 9.41 -12.18
C ALA A 188 -14.81 10.92 -11.86
N ASP A 189 -16.00 11.37 -11.53
CA ASP A 189 -16.27 12.77 -11.16
C ASP A 189 -15.54 13.16 -9.86
N GLY A 190 -15.38 12.23 -8.92
CA GLY A 190 -14.67 12.44 -7.65
C GLY A 190 -13.17 12.75 -7.84
N TRP A 191 -12.58 12.31 -8.96
CA TRP A 191 -11.15 12.50 -9.21
C TRP A 191 -10.77 13.96 -9.50
N ARG A 192 -11.74 14.80 -9.90
CA ARG A 192 -11.57 16.24 -10.20
C ARG A 192 -11.92 17.16 -9.03
N LEU A 193 -12.53 16.61 -7.99
CA LEU A 193 -12.94 17.40 -6.85
C LEU A 193 -11.73 17.78 -5.99
N ARG A 194 -11.63 19.06 -5.67
CA ARG A 194 -10.65 19.57 -4.71
C ARG A 194 -11.28 19.59 -3.32
N PRO A 195 -10.59 19.11 -2.28
CA PRO A 195 -11.13 19.14 -0.92
C PRO A 195 -11.29 20.58 -0.40
N GLN A 196 -10.41 21.49 -0.86
CA GLN A 196 -10.50 22.94 -0.62
C GLN A 196 -9.94 23.69 -1.85
N GLU A 197 -10.26 24.97 -1.96
CA GLU A 197 -9.88 25.80 -3.12
C GLU A 197 -8.38 25.79 -3.43
N ASN A 198 -7.54 25.73 -2.39
CA ASN A 198 -6.08 25.75 -2.50
C ASN A 198 -5.44 24.35 -2.38
N GLU A 199 -6.22 23.28 -2.38
CA GLU A 199 -5.72 21.90 -2.32
C GLU A 199 -5.89 21.23 -3.68
N TRP A 200 -5.03 20.27 -3.98
CA TRP A 200 -5.08 19.55 -5.23
C TRP A 200 -6.17 18.47 -5.22
N SER A 201 -6.79 18.27 -6.36
CA SER A 201 -7.63 17.11 -6.66
C SER A 201 -6.76 15.86 -6.84
N LEU A 202 -7.38 14.69 -6.84
CA LEU A 202 -6.67 13.42 -7.13
C LEU A 202 -6.01 13.45 -8.51
N GLY A 203 -6.70 13.99 -9.53
CA GLY A 203 -6.15 14.12 -10.87
C GLY A 203 -4.88 14.98 -10.91
N GLU A 204 -4.84 16.08 -10.18
CA GLU A 204 -3.67 16.94 -10.08
C GLU A 204 -2.50 16.26 -9.36
N ILE A 205 -2.79 15.47 -8.32
CA ILE A 205 -1.76 14.64 -7.65
C ILE A 205 -1.18 13.61 -8.62
N PHE A 206 -2.01 12.95 -9.43
CA PHE A 206 -1.54 11.97 -10.42
C PHE A 206 -0.67 12.62 -11.50
N CYS A 207 -1.05 13.81 -12.01
CA CYS A 207 -0.23 14.59 -12.94
C CYS A 207 1.12 14.94 -12.34
N HIS A 208 1.13 15.40 -11.07
CA HIS A 208 2.36 15.77 -10.37
C HIS A 208 3.29 14.56 -10.18
N LEU A 209 2.80 13.44 -9.67
CA LEU A 209 3.60 12.22 -9.51
C LEU A 209 4.17 11.72 -10.84
N ARG A 210 3.36 11.75 -11.91
CA ARG A 210 3.79 11.42 -13.27
C ARG A 210 4.97 12.26 -13.73
N ASP A 211 4.84 13.56 -13.61
CA ASP A 211 5.81 14.49 -14.14
C ASP A 211 7.09 14.54 -13.29
N VAL A 212 6.98 14.38 -11.97
CA VAL A 212 8.14 14.24 -11.08
C VAL A 212 8.94 12.98 -11.43
N ASP A 213 8.30 11.84 -11.66
CA ASP A 213 9.02 10.63 -12.08
C ASP A 213 9.71 10.80 -13.44
N ARG A 214 9.03 11.43 -14.40
CA ARG A 214 9.52 11.56 -15.78
C ARG A 214 10.62 12.60 -15.94
N GLU A 215 10.50 13.72 -15.25
CA GLU A 215 11.31 14.91 -15.53
C GLU A 215 12.32 15.21 -14.43
N VAL A 216 12.13 14.63 -13.24
CA VAL A 216 13.01 14.85 -12.09
C VAL A 216 13.71 13.57 -11.67
N THR A 217 12.94 12.54 -11.25
CA THR A 217 13.53 11.37 -10.61
C THR A 217 14.34 10.53 -11.59
N LEU A 218 13.76 10.12 -12.72
CA LEU A 218 14.45 9.31 -13.71
C LEU A 218 15.68 10.00 -14.32
N PRO A 219 15.63 11.26 -14.75
CA PRO A 219 16.82 11.98 -15.24
C PRO A 219 17.94 12.10 -14.20
N ARG A 220 17.60 12.29 -12.90
CA ARG A 220 18.61 12.32 -11.83
C ARG A 220 19.32 10.98 -11.67
N ILE A 221 18.60 9.89 -11.73
CA ILE A 221 19.15 8.53 -11.70
C ILE A 221 20.09 8.31 -12.89
N GLU A 222 19.62 8.59 -14.10
CA GLU A 222 20.40 8.43 -15.33
C GLU A 222 21.70 9.24 -15.25
N ARG A 223 21.64 10.45 -14.72
CA ARG A 223 22.81 11.32 -14.54
C ARG A 223 23.81 10.75 -13.52
N ILE A 224 23.34 10.22 -12.37
CA ILE A 224 24.22 9.63 -11.36
C ILE A 224 24.89 8.36 -11.89
N LEU A 225 24.25 7.64 -12.78
CA LEU A 225 24.83 6.47 -13.41
C LEU A 225 25.86 6.82 -14.48
N ALA A 226 25.70 7.95 -15.15
CA ALA A 226 26.56 8.40 -16.25
C ALA A 226 27.78 9.21 -15.80
N GLU A 227 27.70 9.93 -14.68
CA GLU A 227 28.71 10.88 -14.23
C GLU A 227 29.30 10.47 -12.86
N ASP A 228 30.53 10.90 -12.58
CA ASP A 228 31.15 10.74 -11.26
C ASP A 228 30.71 11.91 -10.34
N ALA A 229 30.01 11.58 -9.24
CA ALA A 229 29.55 12.51 -8.22
C ALA A 229 28.88 13.78 -8.79
N PRO A 230 27.87 13.68 -9.66
CA PRO A 230 27.26 14.81 -10.33
C PRO A 230 26.60 15.76 -9.34
N PHE A 231 26.50 17.04 -9.74
CA PHE A 231 25.72 18.03 -9.02
C PHE A 231 24.24 17.93 -9.46
N ILE A 232 23.36 17.60 -8.52
CA ILE A 232 21.92 17.46 -8.74
C ILE A 232 21.22 18.75 -8.30
N THR A 233 20.53 19.41 -9.22
CA THR A 233 19.75 20.61 -8.94
C THR A 233 18.48 20.30 -8.14
N GLY A 234 18.05 21.25 -7.33
CA GLY A 234 16.71 21.26 -6.76
C GLY A 234 15.70 21.71 -7.81
N GLU A 235 14.56 21.06 -7.87
CA GLU A 235 13.45 21.46 -8.72
C GLU A 235 12.26 21.88 -7.83
N ALA A 236 11.70 23.07 -8.11
CA ALA A 236 10.49 23.55 -7.46
C ALA A 236 9.28 23.07 -8.26
N THR A 237 8.70 21.96 -7.85
CA THR A 237 7.61 21.31 -8.59
C THR A 237 6.22 21.70 -8.09
N ASP A 238 6.12 22.46 -7.00
CA ASP A 238 4.84 22.84 -6.38
C ASP A 238 4.01 23.77 -7.29
N SER A 239 4.66 24.63 -8.10
CA SER A 239 3.98 25.50 -9.06
C SER A 239 3.48 24.80 -10.32
N TRP A 240 3.91 23.57 -10.57
CA TRP A 240 3.60 22.85 -11.82
C TRP A 240 2.11 22.61 -12.02
N ALA A 241 1.35 22.44 -10.93
CA ALA A 241 -0.10 22.22 -11.04
C ALA A 241 -0.80 23.40 -11.73
N GLU A 242 -0.42 24.61 -11.43
CA GLU A 242 -0.96 25.83 -12.06
C GLU A 242 -0.31 26.10 -13.42
N GLU A 243 1.03 26.09 -13.49
CA GLU A 243 1.78 26.38 -14.71
C GLU A 243 1.43 25.44 -15.86
N ARG A 244 1.17 24.16 -15.56
CA ARG A 244 0.85 23.12 -16.54
C ARG A 244 -0.65 22.85 -16.63
N GLN A 245 -1.47 23.55 -15.85
CA GLN A 245 -2.93 23.44 -15.86
C GLN A 245 -3.42 21.99 -15.62
N TYR A 246 -2.87 21.28 -14.63
CA TYR A 246 -3.21 19.90 -14.32
C TYR A 246 -4.72 19.66 -14.11
N ALA A 247 -5.45 20.67 -13.62
CA ALA A 247 -6.91 20.60 -13.46
C ALA A 247 -7.67 20.34 -14.78
N LEU A 248 -7.05 20.63 -15.93
CA LEU A 248 -7.65 20.43 -17.26
C LEU A 248 -7.30 19.08 -17.88
N GLU A 249 -6.32 18.35 -17.33
CA GLU A 249 -5.94 17.04 -17.82
C GLU A 249 -6.99 15.97 -17.46
N ASP A 250 -7.01 14.88 -18.21
CA ASP A 250 -7.83 13.72 -17.84
C ASP A 250 -7.17 12.94 -16.69
N PRO A 251 -7.86 12.76 -15.53
CA PRO A 251 -7.27 12.09 -14.37
C PRO A 251 -6.91 10.63 -14.63
N GLY A 252 -7.68 9.91 -15.48
CA GLY A 252 -7.38 8.53 -15.82
C GLY A 252 -6.12 8.42 -16.67
N ASP A 253 -5.95 9.33 -17.65
CA ASP A 253 -4.73 9.41 -18.45
C ASP A 253 -3.53 9.83 -17.58
N ALA A 254 -3.74 10.70 -16.58
CA ALA A 254 -2.70 11.11 -15.65
C ALA A 254 -2.23 9.92 -14.78
N LEU A 255 -3.16 9.15 -14.21
CA LEU A 255 -2.85 7.94 -13.43
C LEU A 255 -2.12 6.90 -14.27
N ASN A 256 -2.63 6.59 -15.47
CA ASN A 256 -1.96 5.69 -16.40
C ASN A 256 -0.56 6.19 -16.77
N GLY A 257 -0.43 7.48 -17.00
CA GLY A 257 0.87 8.12 -17.28
C GLY A 257 1.85 7.98 -16.11
N PHE A 258 1.37 8.12 -14.87
CA PHE A 258 2.18 7.88 -13.65
C PHE A 258 2.61 6.42 -13.53
N ILE A 259 1.68 5.47 -13.71
CA ILE A 259 1.99 4.03 -13.69
C ILE A 259 3.10 3.69 -14.71
N HIS A 260 3.01 4.23 -15.92
CA HIS A 260 4.04 4.04 -16.95
C HIS A 260 5.38 4.69 -16.57
N ALA A 261 5.38 5.91 -16.04
CA ALA A 261 6.59 6.60 -15.62
C ALA A 261 7.29 5.83 -14.50
N ARG A 262 6.53 5.41 -13.46
CA ARG A 262 7.03 4.61 -12.36
C ARG A 262 7.56 3.24 -12.83
N THR A 263 6.88 2.60 -13.77
CA THR A 263 7.37 1.33 -14.35
C THR A 263 8.73 1.51 -15.00
N ARG A 264 8.95 2.59 -15.76
CA ARG A 264 10.26 2.90 -16.36
C ARG A 264 11.33 3.13 -15.30
N LEU A 265 11.00 3.88 -14.25
CA LEU A 265 11.89 4.12 -13.11
C LEU A 265 12.28 2.81 -12.42
N LEU A 266 11.31 1.96 -12.10
CA LEU A 266 11.55 0.65 -11.48
C LEU A 266 12.41 -0.25 -12.35
N LEU A 267 12.17 -0.30 -13.66
CA LEU A 267 13.00 -1.07 -14.61
C LEU A 267 14.45 -0.56 -14.69
N ALA A 268 14.68 0.74 -14.49
CA ALA A 268 16.03 1.29 -14.40
C ALA A 268 16.70 0.86 -13.08
N LEU A 269 16.01 1.00 -11.96
CA LEU A 269 16.53 0.62 -10.64
C LEU A 269 16.79 -0.89 -10.49
N GLN A 270 15.96 -1.74 -11.07
CA GLN A 270 16.12 -3.21 -11.02
C GLN A 270 17.36 -3.74 -11.77
N LYS A 271 17.91 -2.96 -12.69
CA LYS A 271 19.13 -3.30 -13.41
C LYS A 271 20.41 -2.98 -12.63
N MET A 272 20.30 -2.25 -11.53
CA MET A 272 21.42 -1.78 -10.74
C MET A 272 21.98 -2.88 -9.86
N ASP A 273 23.29 -2.89 -9.75
CA ASP A 273 23.96 -3.69 -8.75
C ASP A 273 24.06 -2.94 -7.40
N ARG A 274 24.59 -3.62 -6.39
CA ARG A 274 24.70 -3.04 -5.04
C ARG A 274 25.61 -1.80 -5.00
N ALA A 275 26.61 -1.72 -5.87
CA ALA A 275 27.55 -0.60 -5.91
C ALA A 275 26.88 0.65 -6.49
N ASP A 276 25.99 0.51 -7.46
CA ASP A 276 25.25 1.62 -8.06
C ASP A 276 24.44 2.37 -7.02
N TRP A 277 23.78 1.69 -6.09
CA TRP A 277 22.99 2.31 -5.02
C TRP A 277 23.82 3.20 -4.09
N SER A 278 25.13 2.94 -3.99
CA SER A 278 26.07 3.73 -3.19
C SER A 278 26.76 4.83 -3.99
N ARG A 279 26.44 5.01 -5.27
CA ARG A 279 27.08 6.03 -6.11
C ARG A 279 26.85 7.42 -5.53
N PRO A 280 27.91 8.21 -5.35
CA PRO A 280 27.81 9.53 -4.76
C PRO A 280 27.21 10.54 -5.74
N ALA A 281 26.52 11.54 -5.18
CA ALA A 281 26.11 12.75 -5.86
C ALA A 281 26.19 13.94 -4.89
N ARG A 282 25.96 15.14 -5.38
CA ARG A 282 25.84 16.35 -4.56
C ARG A 282 24.56 17.08 -4.90
N HIS A 283 23.60 17.00 -3.99
CA HIS A 283 22.31 17.68 -4.17
C HIS A 283 22.38 19.14 -3.72
N ALA A 284 21.74 20.04 -4.46
CA ALA A 284 21.76 21.48 -4.19
C ALA A 284 21.27 21.86 -2.78
N ILE A 285 20.28 21.12 -2.27
CA ILE A 285 19.65 21.37 -0.96
C ILE A 285 20.25 20.47 0.12
N PHE A 286 20.44 19.18 -0.14
CA PHE A 286 20.85 18.18 0.86
C PHE A 286 22.38 18.01 0.97
N GLY A 287 23.16 18.59 0.06
CA GLY A 287 24.61 18.45 0.03
C GLY A 287 25.09 17.10 -0.49
N PRO A 288 26.20 16.55 0.07
CA PRO A 288 26.67 15.22 -0.30
C PRO A 288 25.57 14.18 -0.06
N THR A 289 25.33 13.35 -1.06
CA THR A 289 24.26 12.34 -1.03
C THR A 289 24.65 11.13 -1.89
N THR A 290 23.87 10.08 -1.83
CA THR A 290 24.00 8.87 -2.63
C THR A 290 22.73 8.64 -3.45
N LEU A 291 22.79 7.72 -4.43
CA LEU A 291 21.60 7.30 -5.17
C LEU A 291 20.51 6.76 -4.21
N ALA A 292 20.89 5.90 -3.25
CA ALA A 292 19.94 5.36 -2.28
C ALA A 292 19.22 6.44 -1.47
N GLU A 293 19.93 7.48 -1.04
CA GLU A 293 19.33 8.61 -0.32
C GLU A 293 18.39 9.43 -1.20
N LEU A 294 18.71 9.63 -2.48
CA LEU A 294 17.80 10.28 -3.43
C LEU A 294 16.53 9.46 -3.66
N ILE A 295 16.63 8.14 -3.74
CA ILE A 295 15.46 7.27 -3.80
C ILE A 295 14.64 7.32 -2.51
N THR A 296 15.29 7.46 -1.35
CA THR A 296 14.58 7.65 -0.08
C THR A 296 13.77 8.95 -0.07
N PHE A 297 14.29 10.03 -0.67
CA PHE A 297 13.52 11.28 -0.84
C PHE A 297 12.31 11.09 -1.75
N THR A 298 12.45 10.35 -2.85
CA THR A 298 11.33 10.00 -3.73
C THR A 298 10.26 9.18 -2.97
N ILE A 299 10.66 8.22 -2.17
CA ILE A 299 9.75 7.43 -1.32
C ILE A 299 9.02 8.32 -0.32
N THR A 300 9.71 9.22 0.34
CA THR A 300 9.09 10.16 1.29
C THR A 300 8.08 11.09 0.59
N HIS A 301 8.42 11.55 -0.61
CA HIS A 301 7.53 12.34 -1.45
C HIS A 301 6.26 11.57 -1.82
N ASP A 302 6.40 10.33 -2.27
CA ASP A 302 5.28 9.43 -2.56
C ASP A 302 4.37 9.21 -1.35
N GLN A 303 4.95 8.91 -0.19
CA GLN A 303 4.20 8.71 1.06
C GLN A 303 3.38 9.95 1.43
N ASN A 304 3.93 11.15 1.23
CA ASN A 304 3.22 12.40 1.49
C ASN A 304 2.01 12.55 0.55
N HIS A 305 2.17 12.21 -0.74
CA HIS A 305 1.06 12.28 -1.70
C HIS A 305 0.01 11.20 -1.47
N VAL A 306 0.39 9.99 -1.04
CA VAL A 306 -0.58 8.95 -0.64
C VAL A 306 -1.40 9.43 0.57
N ARG A 307 -0.77 10.05 1.58
CA ARG A 307 -1.50 10.66 2.71
C ARG A 307 -2.41 11.81 2.27
N GLN A 308 -1.94 12.62 1.31
CA GLN A 308 -2.75 13.69 0.72
C GLN A 308 -3.99 13.13 0.01
N VAL A 309 -3.84 12.05 -0.76
CA VAL A 309 -4.96 11.33 -1.39
C VAL A 309 -5.96 10.86 -0.33
N GLY A 310 -5.50 10.19 0.72
CA GLY A 310 -6.38 9.73 1.82
C GLY A 310 -7.12 10.88 2.52
N LYS A 311 -6.44 12.03 2.73
CA LYS A 311 -7.10 13.24 3.26
C LYS A 311 -8.19 13.75 2.33
N THR A 312 -7.92 13.80 1.02
CA THR A 312 -8.90 14.22 0.01
C THR A 312 -10.13 13.32 0.02
N LEU A 313 -9.95 12.01 0.06
CA LEU A 313 -11.03 11.03 0.10
C LEU A 313 -11.94 11.21 1.30
N ARG A 314 -11.38 11.32 2.49
CA ARG A 314 -12.17 11.54 3.73
C ARG A 314 -13.01 12.83 3.67
N THR A 315 -12.49 13.85 3.03
CA THR A 315 -13.25 15.11 2.86
C THR A 315 -14.40 14.92 1.89
N LEU A 316 -14.22 14.16 0.81
CA LEU A 316 -15.26 13.85 -0.16
C LEU A 316 -16.35 12.95 0.44
N GLU A 317 -15.97 11.92 1.20
CA GLU A 317 -16.92 11.04 1.90
C GLU A 317 -17.79 11.80 2.91
N ASN A 318 -17.20 12.73 3.64
CA ASN A 318 -17.95 13.58 4.57
C ASN A 318 -18.94 14.49 3.84
N TRP A 319 -18.56 15.01 2.69
CA TRP A 319 -19.44 15.86 1.88
C TRP A 319 -20.63 15.09 1.31
N ASP A 320 -20.41 13.86 0.81
CA ASP A 320 -21.49 12.99 0.32
C ASP A 320 -22.48 12.64 1.45
N ASN A 321 -21.98 12.34 2.65
CA ASN A 321 -22.82 12.06 3.83
C ASN A 321 -23.62 13.27 4.31
N GLU A 322 -23.06 14.48 4.24
CA GLU A 322 -23.76 15.73 4.60
C GLU A 322 -24.80 16.13 3.53
N SER A 323 -24.49 15.85 2.26
CA SER A 323 -25.37 16.18 1.11
C SER A 323 -26.48 15.16 0.90
N ASN A 324 -26.28 13.91 1.32
CA ASN A 324 -27.23 12.80 1.27
C ASN A 324 -27.19 12.03 2.60
N PRO A 325 -27.78 12.57 3.69
CA PRO A 325 -27.79 11.84 4.96
C PRO A 325 -28.54 10.51 4.79
N PRO A 326 -28.01 9.39 5.36
CA PRO A 326 -28.68 8.10 5.30
C PRO A 326 -30.10 8.25 5.85
N ALA A 327 -31.08 7.67 5.14
CA ALA A 327 -32.46 7.67 5.61
C ALA A 327 -32.48 7.08 7.02
N LEU A 328 -33.01 7.84 7.96
CA LEU A 328 -33.24 7.37 9.33
C LEU A 328 -34.34 6.32 9.26
N ASP A 329 -33.99 5.03 9.44
CA ASP A 329 -34.92 3.92 9.67
C ASP A 329 -35.53 3.98 11.08
#